data_9b9ce0f0f443b1108a1218240c8791eb
#
_entry.id   9b9ce0f0f443b1108a1218240c8791eb
#
_cell.length_a   1.000
_cell.length_b   1.000
_cell.length_c   1.000
_cell.angle_alpha   90.00
_cell.angle_beta   90.00
_cell.angle_gamma   90.00
#
_symmetry.space_group_name_H-M   'P 1'
#
loop_
_entity.id
_entity.type
_entity.pdbx_description
1 polymer ?
#
loop_
_entity_poly.entity_id
_entity_poly.type
_entity_poly.pdbx_seq_one_letter_code
_entity_poly.pdbx_strand_id
1 'polypeptide(L)'
;MKCWAKTARLDSPGQDRLRRAAKFFFVLALLGSIALPQATNQDANQETTLRSRSNVVLVPTLVKDLQGGIVYGLQGKDFIVEDDGIEQPVRLDEAPDGQPISLVVAIQRGRRAYAEFPRVQGLKSMLDPLFALGAARVAVVEFDSQVDLTRNFTKDATLITDDLRNLQPGDDGVAILDAIAYSVGLLKKEPEDRQRVLLLISETRDHGSKAKIDDTVAAIGQSNAVMYALAFSPALSNILDTGRGTNKNEEHPTIDFLDLAYRTAQAMRKNIPSTIASLTGGEYELFATRKKFEVRMNDFTNHLHSRYLMSFAPHSPHPGMHQIRVRLRDAGDAIVLARSSYWAEGTQQ
;
A
#
# COMPACT_ATOMS: atom_id res chain seq x y z
N MET A 1 -42.03 -55.39 4.98
CA MET A 1 -43.21 -55.14 4.15
C MET A 1 -42.77 -54.17 3.05
N LYS A 2 -42.50 -54.75 1.90
CA LYS A 2 -43.21 -54.65 0.57
C LYS A 2 -43.21 -53.23 0.03
N CYS A 3 -42.39 -52.94 -0.95
CA CYS A 3 -42.59 -53.10 -2.44
C CYS A 3 -43.17 -51.80 -3.03
N TRP A 4 -42.79 -51.25 -4.11
CA TRP A 4 -42.45 -51.56 -5.49
C TRP A 4 -42.11 -50.23 -6.20
N ALA A 5 -41.04 -49.96 -6.88
CA ALA A 5 -40.69 -50.25 -8.24
C ALA A 5 -41.77 -49.92 -9.31
N LYS A 6 -41.46 -48.98 -10.21
CA LYS A 6 -41.63 -49.23 -11.65
C LYS A 6 -40.99 -48.10 -12.51
N THR A 7 -40.07 -48.54 -13.27
CA THR A 7 -39.54 -48.09 -14.55
C THR A 7 -40.61 -47.80 -15.59
N ALA A 8 -40.39 -46.85 -16.48
CA ALA A 8 -40.78 -46.95 -17.90
C ALA A 8 -39.88 -46.07 -18.76
N ARG A 9 -39.18 -46.75 -19.60
CA ARG A 9 -38.46 -46.35 -20.82
C ARG A 9 -39.42 -46.37 -21.99
N LEU A 10 -39.24 -45.54 -23.02
CA LEU A 10 -39.64 -45.78 -24.44
C LEU A 10 -39.16 -44.57 -25.23
N ASP A 11 -38.12 -44.64 -25.99
CA ASP A 11 -37.90 -45.14 -27.37
C ASP A 11 -38.33 -44.15 -28.46
N SER A 12 -37.33 -43.83 -29.26
CA SER A 12 -37.35 -43.21 -30.59
C SER A 12 -38.21 -44.06 -31.60
N PRO A 13 -38.45 -43.68 -32.84
CA PRO A 13 -37.48 -43.47 -33.91
C PRO A 13 -37.90 -42.58 -35.10
N GLY A 14 -37.01 -42.51 -36.08
CA GLY A 14 -37.32 -42.40 -37.50
C GLY A 14 -36.63 -41.24 -38.20
N GLN A 15 -35.50 -41.40 -38.76
CA GLN A 15 -35.04 -41.90 -40.07
C GLN A 15 -36.00 -41.56 -41.24
N ASP A 16 -35.47 -40.81 -42.11
CA ASP A 16 -35.12 -41.24 -43.50
C ASP A 16 -35.67 -40.38 -44.67
N ARG A 17 -34.73 -40.18 -45.62
CA ARG A 17 -34.95 -40.09 -47.09
C ARG A 17 -35.24 -38.70 -47.67
N LEU A 18 -34.70 -38.25 -48.76
CA LEU A 18 -34.02 -38.83 -49.95
C LEU A 18 -33.51 -37.67 -50.82
N ARG A 19 -32.28 -37.72 -51.26
CA ARG A 19 -31.81 -37.81 -52.67
C ARG A 19 -32.60 -37.14 -53.79
N ARG A 20 -31.88 -36.32 -54.56
CA ARG A 20 -31.67 -36.32 -56.06
C ARG A 20 -31.53 -34.88 -56.52
N ALA A 21 -30.41 -34.42 -56.97
CA ALA A 21 -29.84 -34.55 -58.32
C ALA A 21 -30.55 -33.70 -59.37
N ALA A 22 -29.90 -32.71 -59.89
CA ALA A 22 -29.88 -32.34 -61.28
C ALA A 22 -28.69 -31.51 -61.65
N LYS A 23 -27.86 -32.04 -62.52
CA LYS A 23 -26.82 -31.39 -63.29
C LYS A 23 -27.44 -30.50 -64.35
N PHE A 24 -26.92 -29.30 -64.56
CA PHE A 24 -26.94 -28.69 -65.89
C PHE A 24 -25.67 -27.92 -66.15
N PHE A 25 -25.03 -28.32 -67.20
CA PHE A 25 -23.91 -27.71 -67.90
C PHE A 25 -24.37 -26.42 -68.56
N PHE A 26 -23.54 -25.37 -68.49
CA PHE A 26 -23.36 -24.48 -69.62
C PHE A 26 -21.96 -23.94 -69.69
N VAL A 27 -21.38 -23.99 -70.82
CA VAL A 27 -19.99 -23.68 -71.22
C VAL A 27 -19.96 -22.30 -71.86
N LEU A 28 -18.82 -21.62 -71.65
CA LEU A 28 -18.16 -20.66 -72.53
C LEU A 28 -18.56 -19.19 -72.45
N ALA A 29 -17.62 -18.36 -71.97
CA ALA A 29 -17.05 -17.28 -72.78
C ALA A 29 -15.80 -16.74 -72.08
N LEU A 30 -14.64 -16.97 -72.69
CA LEU A 30 -13.37 -16.24 -72.43
C LEU A 30 -13.51 -14.79 -72.86
N LEU A 31 -13.25 -13.84 -71.95
CA LEU A 31 -12.68 -12.55 -72.32
C LEU A 31 -11.72 -12.15 -71.20
N GLY A 32 -10.46 -12.12 -71.55
CA GLY A 32 -9.38 -11.71 -70.67
C GLY A 32 -9.49 -10.25 -70.32
N SER A 33 -9.42 -9.97 -69.04
CA SER A 33 -9.03 -8.65 -68.52
C SER A 33 -7.82 -8.86 -67.65
N ILE A 34 -6.71 -8.35 -68.14
CA ILE A 34 -5.44 -8.20 -67.40
C ILE A 34 -5.71 -7.17 -66.29
N ALA A 35 -5.95 -7.62 -65.10
CA ALA A 35 -5.95 -6.75 -63.93
C ALA A 35 -4.53 -6.71 -63.38
N LEU A 36 -3.88 -5.56 -63.57
CA LEU A 36 -2.66 -5.18 -62.87
C LEU A 36 -2.94 -5.24 -61.32
N PRO A 37 -2.02 -5.79 -60.55
CA PRO A 37 -2.14 -5.68 -59.12
C PRO A 37 -1.88 -4.21 -58.69
N GLN A 38 -2.93 -3.52 -58.31
CA GLN A 38 -2.74 -2.30 -57.50
C GLN A 38 -2.17 -2.74 -56.16
N ALA A 39 -0.90 -2.37 -55.96
CA ALA A 39 -0.29 -2.36 -54.62
C ALA A 39 -1.04 -1.33 -53.80
N THR A 40 -2.01 -1.76 -53.05
CA THR A 40 -2.54 -0.97 -51.92
C THR A 40 -1.44 -0.92 -50.87
N ASN A 41 -0.70 0.19 -50.89
CA ASN A 41 0.05 0.64 -49.73
C ASN A 41 -0.97 0.86 -48.60
N GLN A 42 -1.24 -0.17 -47.82
CA GLN A 42 -1.72 0.02 -46.47
C GLN A 42 -0.53 0.53 -45.65
N ASP A 43 -0.38 1.84 -45.65
CA ASP A 43 0.31 2.52 -44.59
C ASP A 43 -0.41 2.11 -43.29
N ALA A 44 0.09 1.04 -42.71
CA ALA A 44 -0.18 0.74 -41.32
C ALA A 44 0.41 1.87 -40.51
N ASN A 45 -0.39 2.91 -40.32
CA ASN A 45 -0.19 3.87 -39.28
C ASN A 45 -0.31 3.10 -37.94
N GLN A 46 0.73 2.35 -37.61
CA GLN A 46 0.97 1.93 -36.24
C GLN A 46 1.23 3.22 -35.48
N GLU A 47 0.15 3.82 -34.97
CA GLU A 47 0.27 4.72 -33.86
C GLU A 47 0.96 3.91 -32.76
N THR A 48 2.29 4.05 -32.73
CA THR A 48 3.08 3.65 -31.59
C THR A 48 2.63 4.57 -30.46
N THR A 49 1.58 4.17 -29.77
CA THR A 49 1.23 4.77 -28.48
C THR A 49 2.43 4.48 -27.58
N LEU A 50 3.39 5.39 -27.59
CA LEU A 50 4.37 5.52 -26.54
C LEU A 50 3.59 5.72 -25.25
N ARG A 51 3.25 4.62 -24.57
CA ARG A 51 2.84 4.65 -23.17
C ARG A 51 4.10 5.06 -22.40
N SER A 52 4.39 6.35 -22.38
CA SER A 52 5.26 6.93 -21.38
C SER A 52 4.59 6.62 -20.03
N ARG A 53 5.04 5.58 -19.36
CA ARG A 53 4.80 5.44 -17.94
C ARG A 53 5.60 6.55 -17.29
N SER A 54 4.98 7.71 -17.15
CA SER A 54 5.49 8.75 -16.28
C SER A 54 5.50 8.11 -14.89
N ASN A 55 6.69 7.80 -14.38
CA ASN A 55 6.86 7.31 -13.02
C ASN A 55 6.58 8.47 -12.07
N VAL A 56 5.31 8.71 -11.78
CA VAL A 56 4.89 9.74 -10.83
C VAL A 56 5.18 9.24 -9.42
N VAL A 57 5.94 10.01 -8.68
CA VAL A 57 6.22 9.75 -7.25
C VAL A 57 5.18 10.48 -6.42
N LEU A 58 4.44 9.73 -5.61
CA LEU A 58 3.48 10.28 -4.66
C LEU A 58 4.19 10.62 -3.34
N VAL A 59 3.91 11.81 -2.83
CA VAL A 59 4.52 12.35 -1.59
C VAL A 59 3.40 12.76 -0.62
N PRO A 60 2.80 11.79 0.07
CA PRO A 60 1.82 12.07 1.10
C PRO A 60 2.49 12.85 2.24
N THR A 61 1.93 14.02 2.58
CA THR A 61 2.52 14.96 3.52
C THR A 61 1.51 15.43 4.55
N LEU A 62 1.85 15.35 5.82
CA LEU A 62 1.09 15.91 6.92
C LEU A 62 1.85 17.11 7.47
N VAL A 63 1.15 18.23 7.65
CA VAL A 63 1.72 19.42 8.25
C VAL A 63 1.02 19.69 9.58
N LYS A 64 1.81 19.84 10.65
CA LYS A 64 1.32 20.13 12.01
C LYS A 64 1.98 21.39 12.56
N ASP A 65 1.25 22.11 13.40
CA ASP A 65 1.85 23.15 14.24
C ASP A 65 2.65 22.54 15.41
N LEU A 66 3.33 23.38 16.19
CA LEU A 66 4.10 22.92 17.36
C LEU A 66 3.24 22.32 18.47
N GLN A 67 1.95 22.60 18.49
CA GLN A 67 0.97 22.05 19.44
C GLN A 67 0.42 20.69 18.96
N GLY A 68 0.76 20.28 17.72
CA GLY A 68 0.30 19.04 17.10
C GLY A 68 -1.00 19.19 16.32
N GLY A 69 -1.54 20.40 16.19
CA GLY A 69 -2.71 20.70 15.37
C GLY A 69 -2.37 20.61 13.89
N ILE A 70 -3.36 20.17 13.08
CA ILE A 70 -3.17 20.03 11.63
C ILE A 70 -3.25 21.40 10.97
N VAL A 71 -2.31 21.72 10.10
CA VAL A 71 -2.30 22.95 9.30
C VAL A 71 -2.98 22.67 7.98
N TYR A 72 -4.08 23.38 7.69
CA TYR A 72 -4.87 23.28 6.47
C TYR A 72 -4.66 24.51 5.56
N GLY A 73 -5.09 24.36 4.29
CA GLY A 73 -5.16 25.47 3.32
C GLY A 73 -3.85 25.80 2.63
N LEU A 74 -2.80 24.98 2.79
CA LEU A 74 -1.55 25.13 2.04
C LEU A 74 -1.77 24.75 0.57
N GLN A 75 -1.07 25.48 -0.30
CA GLN A 75 -1.09 25.27 -1.76
C GLN A 75 0.23 24.66 -2.23
N GLY A 76 0.28 24.10 -3.44
CA GLY A 76 1.51 23.50 -3.99
C GLY A 76 2.71 24.45 -3.99
N LYS A 77 2.49 25.76 -4.18
CA LYS A 77 3.54 26.79 -4.13
C LYS A 77 4.17 26.99 -2.75
N ASP A 78 3.48 26.57 -1.69
CA ASP A 78 3.95 26.72 -0.30
C ASP A 78 4.95 25.61 0.06
N PHE A 79 5.03 24.56 -0.76
CA PHE A 79 5.94 23.44 -0.56
C PHE A 79 7.19 23.55 -1.44
N ILE A 80 8.29 23.08 -0.90
CA ILE A 80 9.54 22.78 -1.61
C ILE A 80 9.75 21.29 -1.48
N VAL A 81 9.80 20.58 -2.61
CA VAL A 81 10.10 19.16 -2.67
C VAL A 81 11.41 18.97 -3.40
N GLU A 82 12.37 18.31 -2.76
CA GLU A 82 13.67 17.99 -3.33
C GLU A 82 13.78 16.48 -3.55
N ASP A 83 14.28 16.08 -4.72
CA ASP A 83 14.66 14.72 -5.06
C ASP A 83 16.20 14.67 -5.18
N ASP A 84 16.87 13.94 -4.27
CA ASP A 84 18.32 13.91 -4.12
C ASP A 84 18.96 15.32 -4.07
N GLY A 85 18.27 16.26 -3.40
CA GLY A 85 18.71 17.64 -3.24
C GLY A 85 18.37 18.58 -4.38
N ILE A 86 17.69 18.10 -5.43
CA ILE A 86 17.24 18.91 -6.57
C ILE A 86 15.76 19.22 -6.42
N GLU A 87 15.39 20.52 -6.38
CA GLU A 87 14.00 20.96 -6.29
C GLU A 87 13.21 20.48 -7.51
N GLN A 88 12.05 19.87 -7.24
CA GLN A 88 11.15 19.32 -8.24
C GLN A 88 9.88 20.17 -8.37
N PRO A 89 9.37 20.37 -9.59
CA PRO A 89 8.05 20.93 -9.77
C PRO A 89 7.00 19.96 -9.23
N VAL A 90 6.23 20.40 -8.23
CA VAL A 90 5.21 19.57 -7.60
C VAL A 90 3.82 19.97 -8.04
N ARG A 91 2.99 18.96 -8.21
CA ARG A 91 1.55 19.08 -8.29
C ARG A 91 0.96 18.71 -6.93
N LEU A 92 0.11 19.55 -6.41
CA LEU A 92 -0.75 19.22 -5.28
C LEU A 92 -2.06 18.68 -5.85
N ASP A 93 -2.33 17.42 -5.60
CA ASP A 93 -3.63 16.85 -5.89
C ASP A 93 -4.56 17.26 -4.74
N GLU A 94 -5.67 17.88 -5.06
CA GLU A 94 -6.74 18.06 -4.08
C GLU A 94 -7.16 16.65 -3.66
N ALA A 95 -6.78 16.24 -2.45
CA ALA A 95 -7.28 14.99 -1.89
C ALA A 95 -8.80 15.18 -1.73
N PRO A 96 -9.63 14.52 -2.54
CA PRO A 96 -11.05 14.65 -2.34
C PRO A 96 -11.37 14.13 -0.95
N ASP A 97 -12.10 14.91 -0.16
CA ASP A 97 -12.71 14.43 1.07
C ASP A 97 -13.40 13.11 0.74
N GLY A 98 -12.87 12.00 1.27
CA GLY A 98 -13.41 10.66 1.02
C GLY A 98 -12.65 9.80 0.00
N GLN A 99 -11.36 10.07 -0.28
CA GLN A 99 -10.57 9.11 -1.06
C GLN A 99 -10.69 7.70 -0.46
N PRO A 100 -11.03 6.67 -1.27
CA PRO A 100 -11.15 5.31 -0.77
C PRO A 100 -9.85 4.80 -0.15
N ILE A 101 -9.95 4.09 0.97
CA ILE A 101 -8.80 3.58 1.71
C ILE A 101 -8.76 2.06 1.65
N SER A 102 -7.57 1.50 1.40
CA SER A 102 -7.25 0.09 1.64
C SER A 102 -6.26 0.01 2.79
N LEU A 103 -6.73 -0.44 3.96
CA LEU A 103 -5.96 -0.53 5.18
C LEU A 103 -5.62 -1.98 5.50
N VAL A 104 -4.34 -2.28 5.68
CA VAL A 104 -3.90 -3.52 6.34
C VAL A 104 -3.58 -3.20 7.80
N VAL A 105 -4.21 -3.91 8.73
CA VAL A 105 -3.86 -3.88 10.15
C VAL A 105 -3.00 -5.12 10.42
N ALA A 106 -1.70 -4.92 10.64
CA ALA A 106 -0.75 -5.97 10.96
C ALA A 106 -0.46 -5.98 12.47
N ILE A 107 -0.82 -7.05 13.16
CA ILE A 107 -0.75 -7.16 14.61
C ILE A 107 0.18 -8.29 15.02
N GLN A 108 1.17 -7.96 15.82
CA GLN A 108 2.02 -8.95 16.47
C GLN A 108 1.22 -9.73 17.52
N ARG A 109 1.25 -11.06 17.44
CA ARG A 109 0.69 -11.98 18.45
C ARG A 109 1.76 -12.77 19.19
N GLY A 110 2.99 -12.77 18.69
CA GLY A 110 4.12 -13.52 19.26
C GLY A 110 4.75 -12.84 20.48
N ARG A 111 5.59 -13.59 21.16
CA ARG A 111 6.34 -13.16 22.36
C ARG A 111 5.43 -12.52 23.42
N ARG A 112 5.73 -11.26 23.73
CA ARG A 112 5.06 -10.51 24.80
C ARG A 112 3.82 -9.75 24.35
N ALA A 113 3.48 -9.81 23.05
CA ALA A 113 2.34 -9.11 22.51
C ALA A 113 1.02 -9.47 23.23
N TYR A 114 0.91 -10.70 23.72
CA TYR A 114 -0.25 -11.14 24.52
C TYR A 114 -0.53 -10.21 25.71
N ALA A 115 0.48 -9.70 26.37
CA ALA A 115 0.30 -8.76 27.49
C ALA A 115 -0.28 -7.41 27.04
N GLU A 116 -0.19 -7.10 25.76
CA GLU A 116 -0.68 -5.86 25.16
C GLU A 116 -2.13 -5.98 24.64
N PHE A 117 -2.66 -7.20 24.44
CA PHE A 117 -4.02 -7.41 23.92
C PHE A 117 -5.12 -6.64 24.67
N PRO A 118 -5.11 -6.54 26.02
CA PRO A 118 -6.09 -5.72 26.73
C PRO A 118 -6.01 -4.24 26.37
N ARG A 119 -4.82 -3.75 25.94
CA ARG A 119 -4.61 -2.35 25.56
C ARG A 119 -5.13 -2.07 24.14
N VAL A 120 -5.03 -3.04 23.24
CA VAL A 120 -5.46 -2.91 21.84
C VAL A 120 -6.92 -3.31 21.60
N GLN A 121 -7.62 -3.81 22.61
CA GLN A 121 -9.05 -4.20 22.51
C GLN A 121 -9.97 -3.05 22.03
N GLY A 122 -9.57 -1.79 22.24
CA GLY A 122 -10.30 -0.63 21.75
C GLY A 122 -10.12 -0.34 20.25
N LEU A 123 -9.24 -1.08 19.56
CA LEU A 123 -8.88 -0.83 18.15
C LEU A 123 -10.11 -0.82 17.23
N LYS A 124 -11.09 -1.67 17.49
CA LYS A 124 -12.35 -1.70 16.75
C LYS A 124 -13.05 -0.35 16.67
N SER A 125 -13.42 0.20 17.85
CA SER A 125 -14.19 1.44 17.92
C SER A 125 -13.43 2.64 17.33
N MET A 126 -12.11 2.53 17.24
CA MET A 126 -11.24 3.54 16.65
C MET A 126 -11.17 3.42 15.13
N LEU A 127 -11.47 2.26 14.55
CA LEU A 127 -11.58 2.05 13.11
C LEU A 127 -13.01 2.35 12.60
N ASP A 128 -14.02 2.40 13.48
CA ASP A 128 -15.42 2.68 13.09
C ASP A 128 -15.57 3.94 12.22
N PRO A 129 -14.88 5.07 12.48
CA PRO A 129 -14.97 6.25 11.62
C PRO A 129 -14.55 5.99 10.18
N LEU A 130 -13.58 5.11 9.93
CA LEU A 130 -13.12 4.75 8.58
C LEU A 130 -14.21 3.98 7.82
N PHE A 131 -14.96 3.14 8.51
CA PHE A 131 -16.08 2.41 7.91
C PHE A 131 -17.31 3.30 7.70
N ALA A 132 -17.56 4.27 8.60
CA ALA A 132 -18.71 5.17 8.52
C ALA A 132 -18.74 5.99 7.23
N LEU A 133 -17.58 6.35 6.68
CA LEU A 133 -17.45 7.03 5.40
C LEU A 133 -17.67 6.10 4.19
N GLY A 134 -17.84 4.78 4.41
CA GLY A 134 -18.17 3.79 3.38
C GLY A 134 -17.07 3.50 2.36
N ALA A 135 -15.96 4.19 2.43
CA ALA A 135 -14.88 4.12 1.46
C ALA A 135 -13.73 3.19 1.88
N ALA A 136 -13.66 2.79 3.16
CA ALA A 136 -12.59 1.95 3.67
C ALA A 136 -12.82 0.46 3.42
N ARG A 137 -11.73 -0.26 3.11
CA ARG A 137 -11.62 -1.73 3.14
C ARG A 137 -10.48 -2.08 4.07
N VAL A 138 -10.68 -3.03 4.95
CA VAL A 138 -9.69 -3.42 5.96
C VAL A 138 -9.36 -4.89 5.81
N ALA A 139 -8.08 -5.22 5.85
CA ALA A 139 -7.55 -6.58 5.99
C ALA A 139 -6.84 -6.71 7.33
N VAL A 140 -6.86 -7.90 7.93
CA VAL A 140 -6.16 -8.21 9.18
C VAL A 140 -5.09 -9.25 8.91
N VAL A 141 -3.88 -8.93 9.32
CA VAL A 141 -2.71 -9.79 9.29
C VAL A 141 -2.22 -9.98 10.72
N GLU A 142 -2.09 -11.21 11.15
CA GLU A 142 -1.49 -11.56 12.45
C GLU A 142 -0.09 -12.14 12.20
N PHE A 143 0.84 -11.88 13.11
CA PHE A 143 2.17 -12.45 12.97
C PHE A 143 2.87 -12.75 14.29
N ASP A 144 3.67 -13.79 14.25
CA ASP A 144 4.62 -14.25 15.26
C ASP A 144 5.94 -14.62 14.56
N SER A 145 6.38 -15.87 14.55
CA SER A 145 7.44 -16.37 13.67
C SER A 145 6.99 -16.58 12.22
N GLN A 146 5.66 -16.53 12.01
CA GLN A 146 5.01 -16.66 10.72
C GLN A 146 4.01 -15.50 10.52
N VAL A 147 3.54 -15.36 9.30
CA VAL A 147 2.58 -14.31 8.92
C VAL A 147 1.32 -14.98 8.40
N ASP A 148 0.20 -14.68 9.03
CA ASP A 148 -1.12 -15.23 8.69
C ASP A 148 -2.07 -14.12 8.21
N LEU A 149 -2.74 -14.34 7.08
CA LEU A 149 -3.85 -13.52 6.65
C LEU A 149 -5.13 -13.98 7.35
N THR A 150 -5.45 -13.36 8.47
CA THR A 150 -6.68 -13.66 9.23
C THR A 150 -7.92 -13.22 8.46
N ARG A 151 -7.88 -12.01 7.85
CA ARG A 151 -8.99 -11.45 7.08
C ARG A 151 -8.48 -10.76 5.83
N ASN A 152 -9.01 -11.14 4.68
CA ASN A 152 -8.79 -10.39 3.44
C ASN A 152 -9.63 -9.09 3.45
N PHE A 153 -9.34 -8.16 2.55
CA PHE A 153 -10.01 -6.87 2.47
C PHE A 153 -11.54 -6.98 2.48
N THR A 154 -12.16 -6.39 3.49
CA THR A 154 -13.61 -6.33 3.66
C THR A 154 -14.06 -4.92 4.05
N LYS A 155 -15.33 -4.61 3.75
CA LYS A 155 -16.02 -3.39 4.21
C LYS A 155 -16.86 -3.68 5.47
N ASP A 156 -16.92 -4.92 5.90
CA ASP A 156 -17.73 -5.34 7.06
C ASP A 156 -16.92 -5.15 8.35
N ALA A 157 -17.26 -4.09 9.07
CA ALA A 157 -16.67 -3.76 10.36
C ALA A 157 -16.90 -4.86 11.43
N THR A 158 -17.98 -5.65 11.31
CA THR A 158 -18.29 -6.70 12.26
C THR A 158 -17.26 -7.82 12.18
N LEU A 159 -16.91 -8.24 10.97
CA LEU A 159 -15.89 -9.27 10.74
C LEU A 159 -14.53 -8.86 11.30
N ILE A 160 -14.12 -7.60 11.05
CA ILE A 160 -12.86 -7.06 11.59
C ILE A 160 -12.89 -7.05 13.13
N THR A 161 -14.03 -6.69 13.67
CA THR A 161 -14.24 -6.69 15.12
C THR A 161 -14.05 -8.07 15.74
N ASP A 162 -14.65 -9.07 15.12
CA ASP A 162 -14.63 -10.43 15.65
C ASP A 162 -13.20 -10.99 15.57
N ASP A 163 -12.47 -10.72 14.49
CA ASP A 163 -11.07 -11.12 14.36
C ASP A 163 -10.21 -10.47 15.47
N LEU A 164 -10.34 -9.16 15.68
CA LEU A 164 -9.57 -8.43 16.70
C LEU A 164 -9.91 -8.82 18.13
N ARG A 165 -11.14 -9.30 18.39
CA ARG A 165 -11.55 -9.81 19.70
C ARG A 165 -11.01 -11.21 19.98
N ASN A 166 -10.83 -12.00 18.93
CA ASN A 166 -10.46 -13.40 19.02
C ASN A 166 -8.94 -13.62 18.83
N LEU A 167 -8.14 -12.54 18.91
CA LEU A 167 -6.68 -12.64 18.87
C LEU A 167 -6.18 -13.68 19.88
N GLN A 168 -5.38 -14.63 19.41
CA GLN A 168 -4.78 -15.66 20.25
C GLN A 168 -3.26 -15.44 20.38
N PRO A 169 -2.68 -15.79 21.53
CA PRO A 169 -1.23 -15.77 21.68
C PRO A 169 -0.56 -16.64 20.61
N GLY A 170 0.51 -16.12 20.03
CA GLY A 170 1.38 -16.84 19.11
C GLY A 170 2.60 -17.46 19.79
N ASP A 171 3.58 -17.83 18.98
CA ASP A 171 4.87 -18.34 19.44
C ASP A 171 5.81 -17.22 19.91
N ASP A 172 7.08 -17.55 20.19
CA ASP A 172 8.10 -16.58 20.65
C ASP A 172 8.72 -15.74 19.52
N GLY A 173 8.27 -15.88 18.27
CA GLY A 173 8.80 -15.14 17.13
C GLY A 173 8.20 -13.74 17.00
N VAL A 174 8.91 -12.86 16.28
CA VAL A 174 8.46 -11.50 15.93
C VAL A 174 8.97 -11.18 14.53
N ALA A 175 8.33 -11.75 13.50
CA ALA A 175 8.74 -11.60 12.11
C ALA A 175 8.18 -10.30 11.49
N ILE A 176 8.66 -9.14 11.95
CA ILE A 176 8.15 -7.82 11.54
C ILE A 176 8.40 -7.57 10.06
N LEU A 177 9.61 -7.87 9.54
CA LEU A 177 9.93 -7.64 8.13
C LEU A 177 9.07 -8.50 7.22
N ASP A 178 8.82 -9.77 7.59
CA ASP A 178 7.93 -10.66 6.85
C ASP A 178 6.50 -10.13 6.83
N ALA A 179 6.00 -9.65 7.98
CA ALA A 179 4.66 -9.06 8.09
C ALA A 179 4.50 -7.81 7.22
N ILE A 180 5.54 -6.95 7.17
CA ILE A 180 5.54 -5.77 6.32
C ILE A 180 5.58 -6.16 4.85
N ALA A 181 6.49 -7.03 4.45
CA ALA A 181 6.61 -7.48 3.06
C ALA A 181 5.31 -8.12 2.57
N TYR A 182 4.68 -8.94 3.41
CA TYR A 182 3.39 -9.56 3.11
C TYR A 182 2.27 -8.52 2.96
N SER A 183 2.17 -7.58 3.92
CA SER A 183 1.16 -6.51 3.93
C SER A 183 1.29 -5.58 2.72
N VAL A 184 2.52 -5.21 2.36
CA VAL A 184 2.83 -4.43 1.15
C VAL A 184 2.40 -5.21 -0.10
N GLY A 185 2.65 -6.50 -0.14
CA GLY A 185 2.22 -7.39 -1.22
C GLY A 185 0.69 -7.44 -1.38
N LEU A 186 -0.06 -7.38 -0.27
CA LEU A 186 -1.53 -7.27 -0.30
C LEU A 186 -1.96 -5.90 -0.83
N LEU A 187 -1.39 -4.81 -0.32
CA LEU A 187 -1.72 -3.44 -0.70
C LEU A 187 -1.41 -3.15 -2.18
N LYS A 188 -0.34 -3.72 -2.74
CA LYS A 188 -0.01 -3.59 -4.16
C LYS A 188 -1.08 -4.17 -5.10
N LYS A 189 -1.89 -5.11 -4.63
CA LYS A 189 -2.99 -5.72 -5.40
C LYS A 189 -4.28 -4.90 -5.35
N GLU A 190 -4.37 -3.94 -4.43
CA GLU A 190 -5.52 -3.04 -4.34
C GLU A 190 -5.47 -1.99 -5.47
N PRO A 191 -6.62 -1.48 -5.93
CA PRO A 191 -6.70 -0.47 -6.98
C PRO A 191 -5.84 0.76 -6.70
N GLU A 192 -5.31 1.39 -7.75
CA GLU A 192 -4.38 2.53 -7.64
C GLU A 192 -5.07 3.82 -7.19
N ASP A 193 -6.38 3.94 -7.40
CA ASP A 193 -7.20 5.07 -6.96
C ASP A 193 -7.48 5.07 -5.46
N ARG A 194 -7.03 4.04 -4.74
CA ARG A 194 -7.20 3.91 -3.30
C ARG A 194 -5.93 4.31 -2.56
N GLN A 195 -6.10 5.03 -1.46
CA GLN A 195 -5.01 5.26 -0.52
C GLN A 195 -4.61 3.93 0.13
N ARG A 196 -3.35 3.54 -0.01
CA ARG A 196 -2.80 2.31 0.55
C ARG A 196 -2.17 2.60 1.90
N VAL A 197 -2.65 1.93 2.94
CA VAL A 197 -2.23 2.20 4.31
C VAL A 197 -1.89 0.90 5.03
N LEU A 198 -0.77 0.87 5.73
CA LEU A 198 -0.41 -0.17 6.69
C LEU A 198 -0.42 0.43 8.10
N LEU A 199 -1.20 -0.15 9.00
CA LEU A 199 -1.11 0.08 10.45
C LEU A 199 -0.41 -1.12 11.08
N LEU A 200 0.82 -0.91 11.54
CA LEU A 200 1.63 -1.93 12.21
C LEU A 200 1.55 -1.74 13.72
N ILE A 201 1.16 -2.79 14.44
CA ILE A 201 1.12 -2.82 15.92
C ILE A 201 2.08 -3.90 16.39
N SER A 202 3.26 -3.49 16.89
CA SER A 202 4.35 -4.44 17.17
C SER A 202 5.37 -3.93 18.19
N GLU A 203 6.29 -4.80 18.58
CA GLU A 203 7.57 -4.41 19.16
C GLU A 203 8.42 -3.62 18.15
N THR A 204 9.58 -3.09 18.61
CA THR A 204 10.46 -2.26 17.77
C THR A 204 11.50 -3.04 16.98
N ARG A 205 11.78 -4.28 17.38
CA ARG A 205 12.85 -5.12 16.82
C ARG A 205 12.31 -6.41 16.26
N ASP A 206 12.87 -6.79 15.13
CA ASP A 206 12.58 -8.06 14.48
C ASP A 206 13.29 -9.23 15.18
N HIS A 207 12.57 -10.35 15.25
CA HIS A 207 13.10 -11.62 15.77
C HIS A 207 12.54 -12.78 14.95
N GLY A 208 13.23 -13.10 13.85
CA GLY A 208 12.95 -14.32 13.10
C GLY A 208 12.40 -14.14 11.69
N SER A 209 12.35 -12.93 11.15
CA SER A 209 11.99 -12.74 9.74
C SER A 209 12.96 -13.43 8.80
N LYS A 210 12.43 -13.94 7.70
CA LYS A 210 13.18 -14.49 6.55
C LYS A 210 13.46 -13.41 5.52
N ALA A 211 12.59 -12.40 5.45
CA ALA A 211 12.74 -11.26 4.55
C ALA A 211 14.01 -10.47 4.89
N LYS A 212 14.72 -10.02 3.86
CA LYS A 212 15.89 -9.16 4.02
C LYS A 212 15.47 -7.71 4.12
N ILE A 213 16.22 -6.92 4.87
CA ILE A 213 15.96 -5.48 5.04
C ILE A 213 15.92 -4.78 3.68
N ASP A 214 16.91 -5.03 2.81
CA ASP A 214 17.02 -4.35 1.51
C ASP A 214 15.84 -4.66 0.59
N ASP A 215 15.40 -5.92 0.52
CA ASP A 215 14.24 -6.35 -0.26
C ASP A 215 12.95 -5.70 0.29
N THR A 216 12.84 -5.60 1.61
CA THR A 216 11.68 -4.97 2.29
C THR A 216 11.65 -3.48 2.03
N VAL A 217 12.80 -2.79 2.12
CA VAL A 217 12.91 -1.35 1.82
C VAL A 217 12.55 -1.06 0.36
N ALA A 218 13.05 -1.88 -0.59
CA ALA A 218 12.69 -1.75 -2.00
C ALA A 218 11.17 -1.94 -2.22
N ALA A 219 10.57 -2.97 -1.62
CA ALA A 219 9.14 -3.23 -1.70
C ALA A 219 8.30 -2.06 -1.15
N ILE A 220 8.72 -1.48 -0.03
CA ILE A 220 8.11 -0.29 0.58
C ILE A 220 8.21 0.89 -0.37
N GLY A 221 9.42 1.16 -0.89
CA GLY A 221 9.68 2.28 -1.79
C GLY A 221 8.83 2.27 -3.06
N GLN A 222 8.50 1.06 -3.56
CA GLN A 222 7.66 0.85 -4.75
C GLN A 222 6.15 0.84 -4.46
N SER A 223 5.72 0.74 -3.19
CA SER A 223 4.33 0.44 -2.87
C SER A 223 3.38 1.63 -2.93
N ASN A 224 3.89 2.85 -2.85
CA ASN A 224 3.11 4.07 -2.61
C ASN A 224 2.19 3.99 -1.37
N ALA A 225 2.50 3.09 -0.42
CA ALA A 225 1.76 2.95 0.82
C ALA A 225 2.30 3.86 1.90
N VAL A 226 1.42 4.39 2.75
CA VAL A 226 1.79 5.09 3.98
C VAL A 226 1.74 4.10 5.14
N MET A 227 2.78 4.06 5.95
CA MET A 227 2.88 3.09 7.04
C MET A 227 2.90 3.80 8.39
N TYR A 228 1.85 3.56 9.14
CA TYR A 228 1.74 3.99 10.53
C TYR A 228 2.18 2.86 11.45
N ALA A 229 2.85 3.22 12.54
CA ALA A 229 3.32 2.23 13.48
C ALA A 229 3.02 2.64 14.93
N LEU A 230 2.33 1.77 15.64
CA LEU A 230 2.10 1.85 17.06
C LEU A 230 2.94 0.77 17.73
N ALA A 231 4.05 1.21 18.34
CA ALA A 231 4.95 0.25 18.98
C ALA A 231 4.71 0.18 20.50
N PHE A 232 4.85 -1.03 21.02
CA PHE A 232 4.91 -1.25 22.46
C PHE A 232 6.30 -1.72 22.85
N SER A 233 6.72 -1.35 24.07
CA SER A 233 7.97 -1.81 24.63
C SER A 233 7.73 -2.31 26.04
N PRO A 234 7.90 -3.61 26.27
CA PRO A 234 7.72 -4.18 27.61
C PRO A 234 8.67 -3.58 28.67
N ALA A 235 9.81 -3.02 28.24
CA ALA A 235 10.80 -2.40 29.12
C ALA A 235 10.50 -0.93 29.41
N LEU A 236 9.73 -0.25 28.56
CA LEU A 236 9.46 1.18 28.66
C LEU A 236 8.19 1.51 29.44
N SER A 237 7.35 0.54 29.77
CA SER A 237 6.18 0.75 30.64
C SER A 237 6.54 1.31 32.00
N ASN A 238 7.81 1.13 32.42
CA ASN A 238 8.34 1.61 33.71
C ASN A 238 9.16 2.91 33.60
N ILE A 239 9.45 3.41 32.41
CA ILE A 239 10.39 4.55 32.20
C ILE A 239 9.74 5.77 31.53
N LEU A 240 8.58 5.59 30.85
CA LEU A 240 8.02 6.60 29.93
C LEU A 240 7.00 7.58 30.56
N ASP A 241 7.16 7.94 31.83
CA ASP A 241 6.58 9.21 32.31
C ASP A 241 7.45 10.44 31.97
N THR A 242 8.61 10.23 31.36
CA THR A 242 9.55 11.32 31.06
C THR A 242 10.27 11.11 29.75
N GLY A 243 9.66 11.42 28.59
CA GLY A 243 10.45 11.43 27.37
C GLY A 243 9.68 11.61 26.08
N ARG A 244 9.50 12.84 25.69
CA ARG A 244 9.08 13.27 24.37
C ARG A 244 10.14 12.85 23.35
N GLY A 245 9.87 11.81 22.57
CA GLY A 245 10.69 11.46 21.41
C GLY A 245 10.46 12.50 20.31
N THR A 246 11.28 13.53 20.29
CA THR A 246 11.33 14.47 19.17
C THR A 246 12.09 13.82 18.03
N ASN A 247 11.43 13.58 16.90
CA ASN A 247 12.12 13.43 15.63
C ASN A 247 12.76 14.78 15.30
N LYS A 248 14.02 14.96 15.68
CA LYS A 248 14.82 16.04 15.16
C LYS A 248 15.16 15.72 13.71
N ASN A 249 14.66 16.54 12.80
CA ASN A 249 15.16 16.57 11.43
C ASN A 249 16.63 16.99 11.51
N GLU A 250 17.54 16.05 11.45
CA GLU A 250 18.95 16.33 11.30
C GLU A 250 19.18 16.79 9.86
N GLU A 251 19.75 17.97 9.70
CA GLU A 251 20.25 18.45 8.43
C GLU A 251 21.34 17.49 7.94
N HIS A 252 21.09 16.82 6.82
CA HIS A 252 22.06 15.92 6.22
C HIS A 252 22.68 16.57 4.98
N PRO A 253 24.03 16.51 4.85
CA PRO A 253 24.71 16.89 3.63
C PRO A 253 24.32 15.96 2.46
N THR A 254 24.57 16.39 1.24
CA THR A 254 24.38 15.59 0.03
C THR A 254 24.92 14.16 0.23
N ILE A 255 24.01 13.19 0.16
CA ILE A 255 24.33 11.79 0.53
C ILE A 255 24.46 11.00 -0.74
N ASP A 256 25.56 10.26 -0.88
CA ASP A 256 25.77 9.24 -1.89
C ASP A 256 24.72 8.13 -1.74
N PHE A 257 24.16 7.63 -2.83
CA PHE A 257 23.13 6.61 -2.87
C PHE A 257 23.42 5.38 -1.99
N LEU A 258 24.65 4.89 -2.00
CA LEU A 258 25.07 3.75 -1.18
C LEU A 258 25.02 4.06 0.32
N ASP A 259 25.27 5.31 0.68
CA ASP A 259 25.20 5.77 2.08
C ASP A 259 23.76 5.86 2.57
N LEU A 260 22.81 6.29 1.74
CA LEU A 260 21.39 6.33 2.09
C LEU A 260 20.83 4.93 2.37
N ALA A 261 21.08 3.96 1.48
CA ALA A 261 20.64 2.59 1.67
C ALA A 261 21.27 1.96 2.91
N TYR A 262 22.57 2.17 3.14
CA TYR A 262 23.27 1.67 4.31
C TYR A 262 22.72 2.28 5.61
N ARG A 263 22.50 3.59 5.67
CA ARG A 263 21.92 4.27 6.85
C ARG A 263 20.51 3.79 7.12
N THR A 264 19.72 3.61 6.08
CA THR A 264 18.36 3.05 6.21
C THR A 264 18.40 1.65 6.80
N ALA A 265 19.28 0.76 6.31
CA ALA A 265 19.44 -0.57 6.86
C ALA A 265 19.91 -0.55 8.33
N GLN A 266 20.79 0.37 8.71
CA GLN A 266 21.22 0.54 10.11
C GLN A 266 20.08 1.05 11.01
N ALA A 267 19.28 2.01 10.51
CA ALA A 267 18.11 2.50 11.24
C ALA A 267 17.05 1.39 11.41
N MET A 268 16.81 0.59 10.38
CA MET A 268 15.92 -0.57 10.43
C MET A 268 16.33 -1.59 11.52
N ARG A 269 17.61 -1.86 11.66
CA ARG A 269 18.11 -2.76 12.72
C ARG A 269 17.85 -2.24 14.13
N LYS A 270 17.77 -0.92 14.31
CA LYS A 270 17.52 -0.31 15.62
C LYS A 270 16.03 -0.23 15.96
N ASN A 271 15.23 0.22 15.01
CA ASN A 271 13.78 0.43 15.20
C ASN A 271 13.07 0.35 13.84
N ILE A 272 12.54 -0.81 13.52
CA ILE A 272 11.86 -1.04 12.24
C ILE A 272 10.62 -0.17 12.09
N PRO A 273 9.66 -0.15 13.05
CA PRO A 273 8.45 0.64 12.93
C PRO A 273 8.72 2.14 12.69
N SER A 274 9.68 2.72 13.43
CA SER A 274 10.03 4.13 13.28
C SER A 274 10.63 4.44 11.91
N THR A 275 11.56 3.59 11.45
CA THR A 275 12.21 3.78 10.16
C THR A 275 11.20 3.71 9.01
N ILE A 276 10.30 2.73 9.04
CA ILE A 276 9.29 2.55 7.99
C ILE A 276 8.32 3.73 7.95
N ALA A 277 7.84 4.20 9.11
CA ALA A 277 6.99 5.37 9.17
C ALA A 277 7.67 6.57 8.52
N SER A 278 8.95 6.81 8.84
CA SER A 278 9.74 7.90 8.24
C SER A 278 9.91 7.75 6.72
N LEU A 279 10.20 6.53 6.22
CA LEU A 279 10.38 6.28 4.79
C LEU A 279 9.12 6.57 3.97
N THR A 280 7.94 6.35 4.55
CA THR A 280 6.64 6.42 3.86
C THR A 280 5.85 7.69 4.17
N GLY A 281 6.35 8.54 5.07
CA GLY A 281 5.65 9.74 5.52
C GLY A 281 4.55 9.47 6.53
N GLY A 282 4.50 8.26 7.10
CA GLY A 282 3.59 7.93 8.19
C GLY A 282 4.08 8.42 9.54
N GLU A 283 3.47 7.92 10.60
CA GLU A 283 3.79 8.30 11.97
C GLU A 283 4.16 7.08 12.78
N TYR A 284 5.12 7.27 13.68
CA TYR A 284 5.55 6.28 14.64
C TYR A 284 5.27 6.79 16.06
N GLU A 285 4.55 6.00 16.84
CA GLU A 285 4.21 6.35 18.20
C GLU A 285 4.42 5.17 19.14
N LEU A 286 4.85 5.47 20.37
CA LEU A 286 4.96 4.48 21.45
C LEU A 286 3.73 4.55 22.34
N PHE A 287 3.23 3.40 22.76
CA PHE A 287 2.21 3.31 23.79
C PHE A 287 2.61 2.35 24.90
N ALA A 288 2.26 2.71 26.14
CA ALA A 288 2.45 1.87 27.31
C ALA A 288 1.16 1.69 28.12
N THR A 289 0.10 2.41 27.79
CA THR A 289 -1.19 2.33 28.45
C THR A 289 -2.31 2.30 27.40
N ARG A 290 -3.46 1.75 27.78
CA ARG A 290 -4.67 1.75 26.95
C ARG A 290 -5.06 3.18 26.56
N LYS A 291 -5.05 4.13 27.47
CA LYS A 291 -5.39 5.53 27.18
C LYS A 291 -4.45 6.14 26.14
N LYS A 292 -3.13 5.90 26.23
CA LYS A 292 -2.18 6.36 25.21
C LYS A 292 -2.45 5.71 23.86
N PHE A 293 -2.73 4.42 23.82
CA PHE A 293 -3.11 3.71 22.61
C PHE A 293 -4.36 4.35 21.96
N GLU A 294 -5.41 4.61 22.76
CA GLU A 294 -6.64 5.24 22.28
C GLU A 294 -6.40 6.62 21.68
N VAL A 295 -5.59 7.46 22.34
CA VAL A 295 -5.22 8.79 21.80
C VAL A 295 -4.48 8.65 20.47
N ARG A 296 -3.49 7.75 20.37
CA ARG A 296 -2.70 7.57 19.14
C ARG A 296 -3.52 7.01 17.99
N MET A 297 -4.47 6.15 18.29
CA MET A 297 -5.40 5.66 17.27
C MET A 297 -6.33 6.76 16.75
N ASN A 298 -6.82 7.63 17.62
CA ASN A 298 -7.61 8.80 17.21
C ASN A 298 -6.76 9.76 16.34
N ASP A 299 -5.51 10.03 16.74
CA ASP A 299 -4.57 10.81 15.95
C ASP A 299 -4.39 10.15 14.56
N PHE A 300 -4.13 8.84 14.50
CA PHE A 300 -4.02 8.09 13.27
C PHE A 300 -5.24 8.27 12.36
N THR A 301 -6.44 8.08 12.88
CA THR A 301 -7.67 8.18 12.10
C THR A 301 -7.88 9.60 11.56
N ASN A 302 -7.63 10.61 12.38
CA ASN A 302 -7.74 12.02 11.99
C ASN A 302 -6.68 12.41 10.94
N HIS A 303 -5.43 12.00 11.16
CA HIS A 303 -4.31 12.34 10.29
C HIS A 303 -4.38 11.63 8.94
N LEU A 304 -5.05 10.47 8.87
CA LEU A 304 -5.19 9.69 7.65
C LEU A 304 -5.93 10.47 6.55
N HIS A 305 -6.96 11.26 6.92
CA HIS A 305 -7.76 12.07 6.01
C HIS A 305 -7.22 13.49 5.79
N SER A 306 -6.22 13.93 6.56
CA SER A 306 -5.77 15.32 6.58
C SER A 306 -4.42 15.53 5.89
N ARG A 307 -4.05 14.64 4.96
CA ARG A 307 -2.77 14.72 4.25
C ARG A 307 -2.89 15.47 2.95
N TYR A 308 -1.88 16.28 2.67
CA TYR A 308 -1.63 16.80 1.34
C TYR A 308 -1.06 15.68 0.48
N LEU A 309 -1.65 15.43 -0.68
CA LEU A 309 -1.10 14.49 -1.65
C LEU A 309 -0.36 15.28 -2.73
N MET A 310 0.95 15.32 -2.62
CA MET A 310 1.79 15.90 -3.66
C MET A 310 2.28 14.82 -4.60
N SER A 311 2.59 15.22 -5.82
CA SER A 311 3.20 14.35 -6.80
C SER A 311 4.23 15.10 -7.64
N PHE A 312 5.28 14.41 -8.07
CA PHE A 312 6.24 14.90 -9.05
C PHE A 312 6.69 13.78 -9.99
N ALA A 313 7.20 14.16 -11.16
CA ALA A 313 7.81 13.24 -12.12
C ALA A 313 9.32 13.42 -12.07
N PRO A 314 10.09 12.45 -11.56
CA PRO A 314 11.55 12.58 -11.49
C PRO A 314 12.17 12.62 -12.89
N HIS A 315 13.18 13.47 -13.07
CA HIS A 315 13.93 13.56 -14.30
C HIS A 315 15.01 12.48 -14.35
N SER A 316 14.79 11.43 -15.13
CA SER A 316 15.77 10.34 -15.38
C SER A 316 16.37 9.75 -14.10
N PRO A 317 15.56 9.18 -13.22
CA PRO A 317 16.06 8.63 -11.96
C PRO A 317 16.99 7.44 -12.25
N HIS A 318 18.13 7.38 -11.56
CA HIS A 318 18.95 6.16 -11.56
C HIS A 318 18.22 5.03 -10.82
N PRO A 319 18.50 3.75 -11.13
CA PRO A 319 17.89 2.64 -10.38
C PRO A 319 18.30 2.68 -8.91
N GLY A 320 17.32 2.48 -8.03
CA GLY A 320 17.58 2.34 -6.61
C GLY A 320 16.78 3.29 -5.72
N MET A 321 17.28 3.51 -4.52
CA MET A 321 16.64 4.35 -3.52
C MET A 321 17.02 5.81 -3.71
N HIS A 322 16.00 6.68 -3.76
CA HIS A 322 16.13 8.14 -3.84
C HIS A 322 15.65 8.80 -2.54
N GLN A 323 16.26 9.91 -2.19
CA GLN A 323 15.87 10.70 -1.03
C GLN A 323 14.89 11.79 -1.44
N ILE A 324 13.78 11.89 -0.70
CA ILE A 324 12.84 13.01 -0.81
C ILE A 324 12.99 13.89 0.43
N ARG A 325 13.05 15.19 0.23
CA ARG A 325 12.93 16.16 1.30
C ARG A 325 11.80 17.13 1.00
N VAL A 326 10.90 17.31 1.97
CA VAL A 326 9.80 18.26 1.88
C VAL A 326 9.96 19.34 2.93
N ARG A 327 9.87 20.59 2.49
CA ARG A 327 9.90 21.77 3.37
C ARG A 327 8.79 22.73 2.98
N LEU A 328 8.38 23.59 3.89
CA LEU A 328 7.56 24.75 3.56
C LEU A 328 8.45 25.94 3.17
N ARG A 329 7.99 26.71 2.18
CA ARG A 329 8.72 27.90 1.69
C ARG A 329 8.78 28.98 2.77
N ASP A 330 7.66 29.23 3.41
CA ASP A 330 7.54 30.13 4.55
C ASP A 330 7.23 29.28 5.80
N ALA A 331 8.28 28.59 6.24
CA ALA A 331 8.19 27.55 7.24
C ALA A 331 8.02 28.10 8.64
N GLY A 332 7.20 28.90 9.05
CA GLY A 332 6.98 29.14 10.49
C GLY A 332 7.32 27.91 11.36
N ASP A 333 6.95 27.86 12.56
CA ASP A 333 7.22 26.74 13.48
C ASP A 333 6.38 25.46 13.14
N ALA A 334 6.30 25.08 11.85
CA ALA A 334 5.53 23.92 11.42
C ALA A 334 6.38 22.64 11.34
N ILE A 335 5.76 21.50 11.69
CA ILE A 335 6.34 20.17 11.57
C ILE A 335 5.80 19.53 10.29
N VAL A 336 6.70 19.17 9.37
CA VAL A 336 6.34 18.50 8.11
C VAL A 336 6.68 17.02 8.22
N LEU A 337 5.68 16.16 8.11
CA LEU A 337 5.83 14.71 8.06
C LEU A 337 5.50 14.26 6.65
N ALA A 338 6.52 13.92 5.88
CA ALA A 338 6.39 13.55 4.48
C ALA A 338 7.18 12.27 4.19
N ARG A 339 6.83 11.62 3.09
CA ARG A 339 7.61 10.53 2.56
C ARG A 339 9.05 10.99 2.32
N SER A 340 10.02 10.25 2.87
CA SER A 340 11.44 10.63 2.80
C SER A 340 12.23 9.86 1.73
N SER A 341 11.61 8.88 1.07
CA SER A 341 12.29 8.10 0.04
C SER A 341 11.32 7.42 -0.94
N TYR A 342 11.83 7.09 -2.12
CA TYR A 342 11.16 6.19 -3.06
C TYR A 342 12.19 5.29 -3.74
N TRP A 343 11.71 4.24 -4.41
CA TRP A 343 12.55 3.34 -5.17
C TRP A 343 12.24 3.49 -6.66
N ALA A 344 13.25 3.88 -7.44
CA ALA A 344 13.16 3.92 -8.89
C ALA A 344 13.57 2.58 -9.50
N GLU A 345 12.77 2.07 -10.42
CA GLU A 345 13.14 0.94 -11.26
C GLU A 345 13.99 1.45 -12.42
N GLY A 346 15.07 0.74 -12.76
CA GLY A 346 15.87 1.06 -13.94
C GLY A 346 15.01 1.01 -15.19
N THR A 347 15.19 1.97 -16.09
CA THR A 347 14.60 1.91 -17.43
C THR A 347 15.18 0.68 -18.11
N GLN A 348 14.39 -0.37 -18.31
CA GLN A 348 14.77 -1.45 -19.22
C GLN A 348 14.81 -0.83 -20.62
N GLN A 349 16.03 -0.63 -21.13
CA GLN A 349 16.28 -0.28 -22.53
C GLN A 349 16.04 -1.47 -23.43
#